data_1d62a91ec98a84631091c6beccf7424f
#
_entry.id   1d62a91ec98a84631091c6beccf7424f
#
_cell.length_a   1.000
_cell.length_b   1.000
_cell.length_c   1.000
_cell.angle_alpha   90.00
_cell.angle_beta   90.00
_cell.angle_gamma   90.00
#
_symmetry.space_group_name_H-M   'P 1'
#
loop_
_entity.id
_entity.type
_entity.pdbx_description
1 polymer ?
#
loop_
_entity_poly.entity_id
_entity_poly.type
_entity_poly.pdbx_seq_one_letter_code
_entity_poly.pdbx_strand_id
1 'polypeptide(L)'
;MKKNDSVKRLIILALGLIGLCVLTAFYAHDWFAYYYHHIAWKTHNRFNVNGHLLIVALYFMLLFFFSNTYGALKIGYLKPLDIFLSQLFSLLCVNVISYAQLSLMYGWFIIGGGHMVSMMLYQLVFAGLWGWLCNLIYRRAFPPRELLLVHGERPVEDILGKFAGRKDKYHVAKCMNIKEGYDAVIREVGKYDAVVLWDIHTMDRNVLLK
;
A
#
# COMPACT_ATOMS: atom_id res chain seq x y z
N MET A 1 -4.97 -10.00 -21.55
CA MET A 1 -4.89 -8.83 -20.64
C MET A 1 -5.58 -9.01 -19.29
N LYS A 2 -6.86 -9.44 -19.19
CA LYS A 2 -7.58 -9.58 -17.88
C LYS A 2 -6.94 -10.51 -16.84
N LYS A 3 -6.28 -11.59 -17.24
CA LYS A 3 -5.70 -12.60 -16.32
C LYS A 3 -4.52 -12.04 -15.49
N ASN A 4 -3.72 -11.15 -16.07
CA ASN A 4 -2.59 -10.53 -15.39
C ASN A 4 -3.01 -9.51 -14.30
N ASP A 5 -4.12 -8.79 -14.48
CA ASP A 5 -4.58 -7.80 -13.51
C ASP A 5 -5.16 -8.44 -12.23
N SER A 6 -5.82 -9.61 -12.36
CA SER A 6 -6.33 -10.36 -11.22
C SER A 6 -5.20 -10.95 -10.37
N VAL A 7 -4.18 -11.52 -11.00
CA VAL A 7 -2.98 -12.04 -10.32
C VAL A 7 -2.24 -10.92 -9.59
N LYS A 8 -2.11 -9.75 -10.23
CA LYS A 8 -1.50 -8.56 -9.63
C LYS A 8 -2.21 -8.13 -8.35
N ARG A 9 -3.54 -8.06 -8.38
CA ARG A 9 -4.35 -7.70 -7.19
C ARG A 9 -4.19 -8.72 -6.07
N LEU A 10 -4.17 -10.01 -6.40
CA LEU A 10 -3.98 -11.09 -5.43
C LEU A 10 -2.61 -11.00 -4.74
N ILE A 11 -1.54 -10.79 -5.51
CA ILE A 11 -0.17 -10.64 -4.95
C ILE A 11 -0.09 -9.45 -4.01
N ILE A 12 -0.64 -8.29 -4.41
CA ILE A 12 -0.65 -7.08 -3.59
C ILE A 12 -1.40 -7.32 -2.27
N LEU A 13 -2.57 -7.97 -2.35
CA LEU A 13 -3.38 -8.28 -1.17
C LEU A 13 -2.65 -9.27 -0.26
N ALA A 14 -2.04 -10.31 -0.81
CA ALA A 14 -1.28 -11.30 -0.05
C ALA A 14 -0.09 -10.65 0.68
N LEU A 15 0.71 -9.82 0.00
CA LEU A 15 1.82 -9.08 0.61
C LEU A 15 1.33 -8.14 1.72
N GLY A 16 0.21 -7.46 1.51
CA GLY A 16 -0.41 -6.61 2.53
C GLY A 16 -0.83 -7.42 3.76
N LEU A 17 -1.53 -8.54 3.57
CA LEU A 17 -1.98 -9.40 4.67
C LEU A 17 -0.80 -10.01 5.45
N ILE A 18 0.24 -10.48 4.78
CA ILE A 18 1.45 -10.98 5.43
C ILE A 18 2.07 -9.90 6.33
N GLY A 19 2.20 -8.68 5.82
CA GLY A 19 2.71 -7.56 6.62
C GLY A 19 1.86 -7.28 7.87
N LEU A 20 0.52 -7.29 7.74
CA LEU A 20 -0.39 -7.11 8.87
C LEU A 20 -0.29 -8.25 9.89
N CYS A 21 -0.15 -9.51 9.43
CA CYS A 21 0.04 -10.65 10.33
C CYS A 21 1.32 -10.52 11.17
N VAL A 22 2.43 -10.08 10.56
CA VAL A 22 3.70 -9.87 11.28
C VAL A 22 3.57 -8.70 12.26
N LEU A 23 2.94 -7.58 11.87
CA LEU A 23 2.69 -6.46 12.78
C LEU A 23 1.82 -6.87 13.97
N THR A 24 0.82 -7.72 13.74
CA THR A 24 -0.02 -8.29 14.80
C THR A 24 0.78 -9.25 15.69
N ALA A 25 1.75 -9.99 15.14
CA ALA A 25 2.61 -10.88 15.92
C ALA A 25 3.50 -10.10 16.91
N PHE A 26 3.96 -8.89 16.59
CA PHE A 26 4.65 -8.01 17.55
C PHE A 26 3.72 -7.67 18.73
N TYR A 27 2.47 -7.31 18.46
CA TYR A 27 1.50 -7.05 19.52
C TYR A 27 1.20 -8.30 20.35
N ALA A 28 1.01 -9.45 19.71
CA ALA A 28 0.77 -10.72 20.40
C ALA A 28 1.97 -11.11 21.29
N HIS A 29 3.20 -10.90 20.82
CA HIS A 29 4.40 -11.12 21.62
C HIS A 29 4.37 -10.26 22.90
N ASP A 30 4.15 -8.94 22.77
CA ASP A 30 4.12 -8.04 23.94
C ASP A 30 2.92 -8.31 24.85
N TRP A 31 1.77 -8.73 24.28
CA TRP A 31 0.64 -9.19 25.07
C TRP A 31 1.04 -10.34 25.98
N PHE A 32 1.67 -11.40 25.46
CA PHE A 32 2.05 -12.56 26.26
C PHE A 32 3.27 -12.31 27.14
N ALA A 33 4.25 -11.53 26.70
CA ALA A 33 5.48 -11.29 27.43
C ALA A 33 5.30 -10.31 28.60
N TYR A 34 4.39 -9.34 28.48
CA TYR A 34 4.27 -8.26 29.45
C TYR A 34 2.84 -8.03 29.94
N TYR A 35 1.91 -7.63 29.07
CA TYR A 35 0.60 -7.10 29.49
C TYR A 35 -0.26 -8.14 30.19
N TYR A 36 -0.34 -9.36 29.67
CA TYR A 36 -1.14 -10.43 30.26
C TYR A 36 -0.74 -10.70 31.71
N HIS A 37 0.54 -10.83 31.99
CA HIS A 37 1.02 -11.13 33.35
C HIS A 37 0.66 -10.02 34.35
N HIS A 38 0.82 -8.77 33.96
CA HIS A 38 0.50 -7.64 34.82
C HIS A 38 -1.01 -7.52 35.08
N ILE A 39 -1.84 -7.70 34.03
CA ILE A 39 -3.29 -7.65 34.17
C ILE A 39 -3.79 -8.83 35.01
N ALA A 40 -3.34 -10.04 34.73
CA ALA A 40 -3.75 -11.24 35.45
C ALA A 40 -3.36 -11.17 36.95
N TRP A 41 -2.16 -10.66 37.24
CA TRP A 41 -1.69 -10.48 38.62
C TRP A 41 -2.55 -9.46 39.41
N LYS A 42 -2.90 -8.34 38.77
CA LYS A 42 -3.69 -7.28 39.43
C LYS A 42 -5.17 -7.63 39.58
N THR A 43 -5.76 -8.22 38.55
CA THR A 43 -7.21 -8.51 38.51
C THR A 43 -7.55 -9.86 39.16
N HIS A 44 -6.55 -10.70 39.45
CA HIS A 44 -6.70 -12.10 39.89
C HIS A 44 -7.48 -12.96 38.92
N ASN A 45 -7.67 -12.49 37.70
CA ASN A 45 -8.37 -13.20 36.62
C ASN A 45 -7.37 -13.77 35.62
N ARG A 46 -7.53 -15.06 35.31
CA ARG A 46 -6.79 -15.72 34.22
C ARG A 46 -7.65 -15.75 32.96
N PHE A 47 -7.06 -15.32 31.86
CA PHE A 47 -7.73 -15.42 30.56
C PHE A 47 -7.69 -16.86 30.06
N ASN A 48 -8.81 -17.32 29.52
CA ASN A 48 -8.86 -18.55 28.75
C ASN A 48 -8.26 -18.32 27.34
N VAL A 49 -7.94 -19.40 26.64
CA VAL A 49 -7.39 -19.34 25.27
C VAL A 49 -8.22 -18.44 24.36
N ASN A 50 -9.55 -18.52 24.46
CA ASN A 50 -10.46 -17.68 23.68
C ASN A 50 -10.31 -16.19 24.00
N GLY A 51 -10.02 -15.83 25.25
CA GLY A 51 -9.79 -14.44 25.64
C GLY A 51 -8.51 -13.88 25.05
N HIS A 52 -7.42 -14.66 25.03
CA HIS A 52 -6.17 -14.27 24.36
C HIS A 52 -6.37 -14.09 22.86
N LEU A 53 -7.05 -15.05 22.22
CA LEU A 53 -7.34 -15.00 20.79
C LEU A 53 -8.18 -13.77 20.45
N LEU A 54 -9.19 -13.45 21.27
CA LEU A 54 -10.06 -12.28 21.08
C LEU A 54 -9.26 -10.98 21.08
N ILE A 55 -8.33 -10.80 22.02
CA ILE A 55 -7.52 -9.57 22.13
C ILE A 55 -6.63 -9.41 20.90
N VAL A 56 -5.93 -10.48 20.49
CA VAL A 56 -5.08 -10.44 19.30
C VAL A 56 -5.89 -10.25 18.03
N ALA A 57 -7.05 -10.92 17.91
CA ALA A 57 -7.95 -10.76 16.76
C ALA A 57 -8.52 -9.35 16.66
N LEU A 58 -8.89 -8.74 17.79
CA LEU A 58 -9.38 -7.37 17.81
C LEU A 58 -8.29 -6.39 17.35
N TYR A 59 -7.05 -6.57 17.79
CA TYR A 59 -5.92 -5.78 17.31
C TYR A 59 -5.75 -5.93 15.81
N PHE A 60 -5.77 -7.15 15.28
CA PHE A 60 -5.68 -7.41 13.85
C PHE A 60 -6.80 -6.74 13.05
N MET A 61 -8.04 -6.83 13.53
CA MET A 61 -9.20 -6.19 12.88
C MET A 61 -9.06 -4.67 12.83
N LEU A 62 -8.64 -4.05 13.93
CA LEU A 62 -8.38 -2.60 13.99
C LEU A 62 -7.25 -2.23 13.03
N LEU A 63 -6.15 -2.98 13.04
CA LEU A 63 -5.01 -2.73 12.17
C LEU A 63 -5.40 -2.87 10.69
N PHE A 64 -6.16 -3.89 10.34
CA PHE A 64 -6.69 -4.07 8.98
C PHE A 64 -7.61 -2.90 8.58
N PHE A 65 -8.54 -2.51 9.45
CA PHE A 65 -9.47 -1.40 9.21
C PHE A 65 -8.72 -0.09 8.95
N PHE A 66 -7.83 0.31 9.84
CA PHE A 66 -7.07 1.56 9.68
C PHE A 66 -6.09 1.51 8.50
N SER A 67 -5.41 0.38 8.28
CA SER A 67 -4.50 0.21 7.13
C SER A 67 -5.25 0.28 5.80
N ASN A 68 -6.48 -0.23 5.73
CA ASN A 68 -7.32 -0.11 4.55
C ASN A 68 -7.81 1.34 4.36
N THR A 69 -8.24 1.99 5.44
CA THR A 69 -8.75 3.37 5.43
C THR A 69 -7.68 4.36 4.98
N TYR A 70 -6.48 4.29 5.56
CA TYR A 70 -5.37 5.18 5.19
C TYR A 70 -4.66 4.77 3.90
N GLY A 71 -4.97 3.59 3.35
CA GLY A 71 -4.42 3.13 2.09
C GLY A 71 -3.05 2.47 2.18
N ALA A 72 -2.62 2.03 3.37
CA ALA A 72 -1.35 1.33 3.58
C ALA A 72 -1.25 0.00 2.79
N LEU A 73 -2.38 -0.60 2.42
CA LEU A 73 -2.46 -1.82 1.61
C LEU A 73 -2.35 -1.56 0.10
N LYS A 74 -2.28 -0.31 -0.35
CA LYS A 74 -2.21 0.07 -1.79
C LYS A 74 -0.78 -0.02 -2.33
N ILE A 75 -0.10 -1.14 -2.07
CA ILE A 75 1.26 -1.42 -2.55
C ILE A 75 1.30 -1.32 -4.07
N GLY A 76 2.31 -0.61 -4.62
CA GLY A 76 2.46 -0.40 -6.05
C GLY A 76 1.49 0.62 -6.68
N TYR A 77 0.49 1.11 -5.95
CA TYR A 77 -0.37 2.23 -6.39
C TYR A 77 0.11 3.58 -5.86
N LEU A 78 0.56 3.62 -4.62
CA LEU A 78 1.13 4.80 -3.97
C LEU A 78 2.65 4.78 -4.04
N LYS A 79 3.28 5.92 -3.79
CA LYS A 79 4.73 5.99 -3.61
C LYS A 79 5.12 5.29 -2.29
N PRO A 80 6.35 4.75 -2.18
CA PRO A 80 6.77 4.04 -0.96
C PRO A 80 6.66 4.89 0.31
N LEU A 81 6.96 6.18 0.21
CA LEU A 81 6.84 7.11 1.33
C LEU A 81 5.38 7.29 1.78
N ASP A 82 4.45 7.40 0.82
CA ASP A 82 3.01 7.55 1.12
C ASP A 82 2.47 6.29 1.81
N ILE A 83 2.93 5.10 1.39
CA ILE A 83 2.59 3.83 2.04
C ILE A 83 3.11 3.80 3.47
N PHE A 84 4.37 4.22 3.68
CA PHE A 84 4.97 4.28 5.01
C PHE A 84 4.22 5.24 5.93
N LEU A 85 3.90 6.45 5.46
CA LEU A 85 3.11 7.43 6.22
C LEU A 85 1.71 6.89 6.55
N SER A 86 1.05 6.24 5.59
CA SER A 86 -0.24 5.59 5.81
C SER A 86 -0.15 4.51 6.89
N GLN A 87 0.92 3.72 6.90
CA GLN A 87 1.15 2.69 7.92
C GLN A 87 1.49 3.29 9.27
N LEU A 88 2.26 4.38 9.32
CA LEU A 88 2.55 5.13 10.55
C LEU A 88 1.26 5.60 11.22
N PHE A 89 0.36 6.27 10.47
CA PHE A 89 -0.93 6.72 11.02
C PHE A 89 -1.82 5.56 11.45
N SER A 90 -1.85 4.47 10.69
CA SER A 90 -2.59 3.26 11.05
C SER A 90 -2.11 2.68 12.37
N LEU A 91 -0.80 2.49 12.53
CA LEU A 91 -0.19 1.97 13.75
C LEU A 91 -0.41 2.89 14.94
N LEU A 92 -0.29 4.20 14.74
CA LEU A 92 -0.53 5.18 15.81
C LEU A 92 -1.96 5.08 16.34
N CYS A 93 -2.96 5.08 15.45
CA CYS A 93 -4.37 4.96 15.84
C CYS A 93 -4.64 3.63 16.56
N VAL A 94 -4.18 2.52 16.00
CA VAL A 94 -4.40 1.19 16.58
C VAL A 94 -3.72 1.05 17.93
N ASN A 95 -2.47 1.47 18.07
CA ASN A 95 -1.73 1.35 19.31
C ASN A 95 -2.31 2.25 20.41
N VAL A 96 -2.81 3.45 20.08
CA VAL A 96 -3.52 4.31 21.05
C VAL A 96 -4.80 3.64 21.54
N ILE A 97 -5.63 3.11 20.63
CA ILE A 97 -6.88 2.41 20.99
C ILE A 97 -6.57 1.16 21.82
N SER A 98 -5.60 0.36 21.41
CA SER A 98 -5.21 -0.86 22.12
C SER A 98 -4.63 -0.53 23.50
N TYR A 99 -3.85 0.54 23.61
CA TYR A 99 -3.33 0.98 24.91
C TYR A 99 -4.47 1.43 25.84
N ALA A 100 -5.44 2.18 25.35
CA ALA A 100 -6.63 2.54 26.11
C ALA A 100 -7.40 1.29 26.58
N GLN A 101 -7.57 0.30 25.70
CA GLN A 101 -8.21 -0.98 26.03
C GLN A 101 -7.46 -1.72 27.16
N LEU A 102 -6.12 -1.84 27.04
CA LEU A 102 -5.30 -2.50 28.05
C LEU A 102 -5.33 -1.75 29.39
N SER A 103 -5.34 -0.43 29.37
CA SER A 103 -5.46 0.41 30.58
C SER A 103 -6.81 0.23 31.27
N LEU A 104 -7.91 0.10 30.50
CA LEU A 104 -9.23 -0.23 31.02
C LEU A 104 -9.23 -1.62 31.70
N MET A 105 -8.63 -2.61 31.06
CA MET A 105 -8.53 -3.97 31.60
C MET A 105 -7.66 -4.03 32.86
N TYR A 106 -6.67 -3.15 33.00
CA TYR A 106 -5.83 -3.02 34.18
C TYR A 106 -6.51 -2.23 35.33
N GLY A 107 -7.74 -1.78 35.16
CA GLY A 107 -8.52 -1.05 36.14
C GLY A 107 -8.31 0.46 36.13
N TRP A 108 -8.28 1.06 34.95
CA TRP A 108 -8.11 2.50 34.71
C TRP A 108 -6.76 3.09 35.11
N PHE A 109 -5.75 2.27 35.31
CA PHE A 109 -4.39 2.73 35.59
C PHE A 109 -3.52 2.63 34.33
N ILE A 110 -2.53 3.53 34.23
CA ILE A 110 -1.53 3.51 33.17
C ILE A 110 -0.66 2.26 33.34
N ILE A 111 -0.70 1.37 32.36
CA ILE A 111 0.10 0.15 32.33
C ILE A 111 1.21 0.28 31.28
N GLY A 112 2.47 0.17 31.71
CA GLY A 112 3.62 -0.05 30.84
C GLY A 112 3.66 0.75 29.53
N GLY A 113 3.42 2.06 29.55
CA GLY A 113 3.41 2.90 28.35
C GLY A 113 4.71 2.84 27.56
N GLY A 114 5.85 2.66 28.24
CA GLY A 114 7.15 2.48 27.60
C GLY A 114 7.22 1.22 26.72
N HIS A 115 6.59 0.12 27.12
CA HIS A 115 6.50 -1.10 26.30
C HIS A 115 5.68 -0.87 25.03
N MET A 116 4.55 -0.15 25.11
CA MET A 116 3.76 0.19 23.93
C MET A 116 4.55 1.06 22.95
N VAL A 117 5.30 2.03 23.45
CA VAL A 117 6.15 2.89 22.60
C VAL A 117 7.26 2.08 21.95
N SER A 118 7.96 1.22 22.70
CA SER A 118 9.01 0.38 22.14
C SER A 118 8.47 -0.59 21.08
N MET A 119 7.34 -1.23 21.35
CA MET A 119 6.65 -2.09 20.37
C MET A 119 6.30 -1.30 19.11
N MET A 120 5.74 -0.10 19.24
CA MET A 120 5.42 0.75 18.10
C MET A 120 6.66 1.10 17.28
N LEU A 121 7.81 1.35 17.91
CA LEU A 121 9.06 1.61 17.19
C LEU A 121 9.51 0.39 16.38
N TYR A 122 9.47 -0.82 16.94
CA TYR A 122 9.78 -2.06 16.19
C TYR A 122 8.82 -2.27 15.03
N GLN A 123 7.53 -2.02 15.24
CA GLN A 123 6.52 -2.09 14.20
C GLN A 123 6.79 -1.10 13.07
N LEU A 124 7.20 0.14 13.38
CA LEU A 124 7.54 1.15 12.37
C LEU A 124 8.78 0.79 11.57
N VAL A 125 9.84 0.29 12.22
CA VAL A 125 11.03 -0.21 11.53
C VAL A 125 10.65 -1.35 10.58
N PHE A 126 9.89 -2.31 11.06
CA PHE A 126 9.40 -3.41 10.22
C PHE A 126 8.55 -2.90 9.06
N ALA A 127 7.59 -1.98 9.30
CA ALA A 127 6.73 -1.43 8.27
C ALA A 127 7.52 -0.71 7.17
N GLY A 128 8.57 0.02 7.53
CA GLY A 128 9.48 0.67 6.58
C GLY A 128 10.23 -0.34 5.70
N LEU A 129 10.84 -1.34 6.33
CA LEU A 129 11.57 -2.41 5.64
C LEU A 129 10.65 -3.25 4.75
N TRP A 130 9.47 -3.62 5.28
CA TRP A 130 8.47 -4.39 4.56
C TRP A 130 7.90 -3.63 3.35
N GLY A 131 7.57 -2.36 3.54
CA GLY A 131 7.10 -1.49 2.46
C GLY A 131 8.13 -1.34 1.34
N TRP A 132 9.41 -1.18 1.70
CA TRP A 132 10.52 -1.15 0.74
C TRP A 132 10.65 -2.49 -0.01
N LEU A 133 10.63 -3.62 0.71
CA LEU A 133 10.70 -4.96 0.12
C LEU A 133 9.53 -5.23 -0.82
N CYS A 134 8.30 -4.91 -0.40
CA CYS A 134 7.10 -5.05 -1.21
C CYS A 134 7.19 -4.23 -2.50
N ASN A 135 7.72 -3.00 -2.42
CA ASN A 135 7.93 -2.17 -3.60
C ASN A 135 8.98 -2.77 -4.54
N LEU A 136 10.05 -3.37 -4.01
CA LEU A 136 11.07 -4.05 -4.81
C LEU A 136 10.47 -5.27 -5.53
N ILE A 137 9.71 -6.11 -4.81
CA ILE A 137 9.01 -7.28 -5.39
C ILE A 137 8.04 -6.81 -6.48
N TYR A 138 7.25 -5.76 -6.19
CA TYR A 138 6.30 -5.22 -7.14
C TYR A 138 6.97 -4.74 -8.43
N ARG A 139 8.05 -3.98 -8.33
CA ARG A 139 8.79 -3.46 -9.50
C ARG A 139 9.42 -4.56 -10.35
N ARG A 140 9.88 -5.66 -9.72
CA ARG A 140 10.41 -6.83 -10.46
C ARG A 140 9.30 -7.65 -11.13
N ALA A 141 8.17 -7.83 -10.44
CA ALA A 141 7.06 -8.63 -10.96
C ALA A 141 6.26 -7.89 -12.04
N PHE A 142 6.21 -6.56 -11.98
CA PHE A 142 5.42 -5.70 -12.86
C PHE A 142 6.28 -4.54 -13.38
N PRO A 143 7.08 -4.76 -14.43
CA PRO A 143 7.88 -3.70 -15.05
C PRO A 143 6.99 -2.55 -15.55
N PRO A 144 7.55 -1.34 -15.67
CA PRO A 144 6.82 -0.19 -16.20
C PRO A 144 6.24 -0.50 -17.59
N ARG A 145 5.00 -0.03 -17.83
CA ARG A 145 4.37 -0.17 -19.14
C ARG A 145 5.01 0.78 -20.14
N GLU A 146 5.32 0.26 -21.31
CA GLU A 146 5.81 1.07 -22.43
C GLU A 146 4.66 1.79 -23.10
N LEU A 147 4.76 3.12 -23.15
CA LEU A 147 3.74 4.00 -23.69
C LEU A 147 4.19 4.61 -25.03
N LEU A 148 3.29 4.63 -25.99
CA LEU A 148 3.35 5.49 -27.16
C LEU A 148 2.58 6.78 -26.83
N LEU A 149 3.25 7.93 -26.87
CA LEU A 149 2.63 9.24 -26.72
C LEU A 149 2.35 9.82 -28.10
N VAL A 150 1.08 9.95 -28.46
CA VAL A 150 0.64 10.64 -29.68
C VAL A 150 0.13 12.02 -29.29
N HIS A 151 0.69 13.06 -29.87
CA HIS A 151 0.37 14.44 -29.54
C HIS A 151 -0.07 15.29 -30.72
N GLY A 152 -0.87 16.30 -30.47
CA GLY A 152 -1.28 17.33 -31.39
C GLY A 152 -0.28 18.50 -31.47
N GLU A 153 -0.78 19.72 -31.28
CA GLU A 153 0.02 20.95 -31.42
C GLU A 153 0.69 21.39 -30.14
N ARG A 154 0.16 21.02 -28.96
CA ARG A 154 0.71 21.43 -27.68
C ARG A 154 2.06 20.78 -27.39
N PRO A 155 2.96 21.50 -26.67
CA PRO A 155 4.25 20.96 -26.27
C PRO A 155 4.07 19.72 -25.38
N VAL A 156 4.93 18.73 -25.59
CA VAL A 156 4.89 17.44 -24.89
C VAL A 156 5.58 17.48 -23.53
N GLU A 157 6.35 18.54 -23.23
CA GLU A 157 7.14 18.69 -22.01
C GLU A 157 6.28 18.60 -20.75
N ASP A 158 5.11 19.22 -20.75
CA ASP A 158 4.17 19.23 -19.64
C ASP A 158 3.68 17.82 -19.27
N ILE A 159 3.35 17.00 -20.28
CA ILE A 159 2.88 15.65 -20.07
C ILE A 159 4.04 14.70 -19.74
N LEU A 160 5.19 14.88 -20.38
CA LEU A 160 6.40 14.12 -20.05
C LEU A 160 6.84 14.36 -18.61
N GLY A 161 6.73 15.61 -18.11
CA GLY A 161 6.98 15.95 -16.70
C GLY A 161 6.10 15.16 -15.73
N LYS A 162 4.82 14.97 -16.06
CA LYS A 162 3.88 14.15 -15.25
C LYS A 162 4.26 12.68 -15.24
N PHE A 163 4.66 12.12 -16.39
CA PHE A 163 5.13 10.73 -16.46
C PHE A 163 6.50 10.54 -15.80
N ALA A 164 7.38 11.55 -15.87
CA ALA A 164 8.67 11.53 -15.17
C ALA A 164 8.53 11.37 -13.64
N GLY A 165 7.42 11.88 -13.06
CA GLY A 165 7.09 11.67 -11.64
C GLY A 165 6.65 10.24 -11.30
N ARG A 166 6.37 9.38 -12.29
CA ARG A 166 5.87 8.02 -12.14
C ARG A 166 6.60 7.01 -13.04
N LYS A 167 7.91 7.14 -13.16
CA LYS A 167 8.78 6.22 -13.91
C LYS A 167 8.68 4.75 -13.42
N ASP A 168 8.21 4.57 -12.20
CA ASP A 168 7.92 3.27 -11.61
C ASP A 168 6.79 2.51 -12.32
N LYS A 169 5.90 3.21 -13.05
CA LYS A 169 4.72 2.63 -13.70
C LYS A 169 4.70 2.80 -15.23
N TYR A 170 5.25 3.89 -15.72
CA TYR A 170 5.13 4.31 -17.10
C TYR A 170 6.48 4.69 -17.66
N HIS A 171 6.78 4.17 -18.83
CA HIS A 171 7.92 4.55 -19.64
C HIS A 171 7.43 5.03 -21.02
N VAL A 172 7.59 6.32 -21.32
CA VAL A 172 7.26 6.84 -22.64
C VAL A 172 8.40 6.44 -23.57
N ALA A 173 8.18 5.39 -24.36
CA ALA A 173 9.19 4.83 -25.25
C ALA A 173 9.31 5.63 -26.56
N LYS A 174 8.19 6.18 -27.07
CA LYS A 174 8.16 6.96 -28.30
C LYS A 174 7.12 8.06 -28.24
N CYS A 175 7.46 9.22 -28.79
CA CYS A 175 6.53 10.33 -29.07
C CYS A 175 6.33 10.45 -30.57
N MET A 176 5.07 10.62 -30.98
CA MET A 176 4.71 10.84 -32.39
C MET A 176 3.72 11.99 -32.52
N ASN A 177 3.86 12.79 -33.55
CA ASN A 177 2.88 13.83 -33.83
C ASN A 177 1.76 13.22 -34.74
N ILE A 178 0.50 13.57 -34.44
CA ILE A 178 -0.65 13.11 -35.21
C ILE A 178 -0.55 13.51 -36.71
N LYS A 179 0.17 14.62 -37.00
CA LYS A 179 0.43 15.10 -38.36
C LYS A 179 1.31 14.16 -39.21
N GLU A 180 2.01 13.19 -38.58
CA GLU A 180 2.79 12.17 -39.28
C GLU A 180 1.90 11.17 -40.06
N GLY A 181 0.59 11.21 -39.83
CA GLY A 181 -0.43 10.41 -40.48
C GLY A 181 -0.97 9.25 -39.64
N TYR A 182 -2.27 9.00 -39.80
CA TYR A 182 -2.97 7.96 -39.01
C TYR A 182 -2.39 6.56 -39.24
N ASP A 183 -2.04 6.22 -40.47
CA ASP A 183 -1.48 4.90 -40.82
C ASP A 183 -0.12 4.65 -40.16
N ALA A 184 0.67 5.70 -39.96
CA ALA A 184 1.95 5.60 -39.27
C ALA A 184 1.73 5.34 -37.79
N VAL A 185 0.79 6.05 -37.15
CA VAL A 185 0.44 5.87 -35.77
C VAL A 185 -0.17 4.48 -35.53
N ILE A 186 -1.12 4.04 -36.35
CA ILE A 186 -1.79 2.73 -36.21
C ILE A 186 -0.78 1.57 -36.31
N ARG A 187 0.20 1.66 -37.20
CA ARG A 187 1.28 0.65 -37.32
C ARG A 187 2.15 0.54 -36.05
N GLU A 188 2.30 1.62 -35.31
CA GLU A 188 3.11 1.65 -34.12
C GLU A 188 2.31 1.24 -32.86
N VAL A 189 0.99 1.51 -32.83
CA VAL A 189 0.12 1.23 -31.63
C VAL A 189 0.28 -0.19 -31.11
N GLY A 190 0.38 -1.20 -32.00
CA GLY A 190 0.49 -2.60 -31.61
C GLY A 190 1.82 -3.01 -30.96
N LYS A 191 2.84 -2.14 -30.99
CA LYS A 191 4.16 -2.43 -30.43
C LYS A 191 4.30 -2.02 -28.95
N TYR A 192 3.36 -1.26 -28.42
CA TYR A 192 3.39 -0.70 -27.07
C TYR A 192 2.24 -1.22 -26.20
N ASP A 193 2.43 -1.18 -24.88
CA ASP A 193 1.43 -1.66 -23.92
C ASP A 193 0.20 -0.77 -23.82
N ALA A 194 0.37 0.53 -24.06
CA ALA A 194 -0.72 1.49 -24.09
C ALA A 194 -0.35 2.74 -24.90
N VAL A 195 -1.38 3.44 -25.39
CA VAL A 195 -1.26 4.69 -26.12
C VAL A 195 -1.85 5.82 -25.31
N VAL A 196 -1.12 6.91 -25.23
CA VAL A 196 -1.58 8.16 -24.60
C VAL A 196 -1.82 9.18 -25.70
N LEU A 197 -3.05 9.67 -25.77
CA LEU A 197 -3.46 10.70 -26.70
C LEU A 197 -3.44 12.06 -26.00
N TRP A 198 -2.56 12.96 -26.44
CA TRP A 198 -2.38 14.29 -25.84
C TRP A 198 -2.71 15.39 -26.85
N ASP A 199 -3.66 16.26 -26.51
CA ASP A 199 -4.09 17.39 -27.32
C ASP A 199 -4.50 16.97 -28.75
N ILE A 200 -5.32 15.92 -28.86
CA ILE A 200 -5.83 15.41 -30.15
C ILE A 200 -7.30 15.82 -30.30
N HIS A 201 -7.64 16.35 -31.48
CA HIS A 201 -9.02 16.69 -31.82
C HIS A 201 -9.94 15.47 -31.71
N THR A 202 -11.20 15.71 -31.37
CA THR A 202 -12.20 14.63 -31.17
C THR A 202 -12.40 13.79 -32.45
N MET A 203 -12.30 14.39 -33.63
CA MET A 203 -12.39 13.67 -34.90
C MET A 203 -11.23 12.69 -35.11
N ASP A 204 -10.00 13.14 -34.87
CA ASP A 204 -8.78 12.34 -35.01
C ASP A 204 -8.75 11.19 -33.98
N ARG A 205 -9.17 11.48 -32.76
CA ARG A 205 -9.32 10.46 -31.70
C ARG A 205 -10.30 9.36 -32.12
N ASN A 206 -11.42 9.69 -32.74
CA ASN A 206 -12.42 8.72 -33.19
C ASN A 206 -11.91 7.84 -34.32
N VAL A 207 -10.99 8.35 -35.16
CA VAL A 207 -10.33 7.57 -36.22
C VAL A 207 -9.35 6.57 -35.63
N LEU A 208 -8.56 6.98 -34.60
CA LEU A 208 -7.57 6.13 -33.95
C LEU A 208 -8.17 5.05 -33.04
N LEU A 209 -9.43 5.21 -32.58
CA LEU A 209 -10.11 4.28 -31.69
C LEU A 209 -10.99 3.25 -32.43
N LYS A 210 -11.10 3.32 -33.74
CA LYS A 210 -11.79 2.33 -34.58
C LYS A 210 -10.85 1.22 -35.00
#